data_0c6c4f2dfa97677f9d9ea6627fd5b550
#
_entry.id   0c6c4f2dfa97677f9d9ea6627fd5b550
#
_cell.length_a   1.000
_cell.length_b   1.000
_cell.length_c   1.000
_cell.angle_alpha   90.00
_cell.angle_beta   90.00
_cell.angle_gamma   90.00
#
_symmetry.space_group_name_H-M   'P 1'
#
loop_
_entity.id
_entity.type
_entity.pdbx_description
1 polymer ?
#
loop_
_entity_poly.entity_id
_entity_poly.type
_entity_poly.pdbx_seq_one_letter_code
_entity_poly.pdbx_strand_id
1 'polypeptide(L)'
;MKIIVLFVFAVTAFIFKGNAQKIVPIESNGKKYEVLDMTGKGKIQWGGYEEIAGDAAKSETNGAANTIAIVAAVGENKGYEGKPYAAKLCSDAKDGGKDDWYLPSKEEADIIYTFKEKFNVEERGTIWTSTEANGTQAVTKYWYTGAHYNNQKVDEYHFVCLRKVQ
;
A
#
# COMPACT_ATOMS: atom_id res chain seq x y z
N MET A 1 60.92 -11.91 -25.27
CA MET A 1 59.82 -11.01 -25.58
C MET A 1 58.55 -11.59 -24.91
N LYS A 2 58.12 -11.04 -23.74
CA LYS A 2 56.96 -11.57 -23.00
C LYS A 2 55.75 -10.73 -23.39
N ILE A 3 54.76 -11.38 -24.01
CA ILE A 3 53.50 -10.76 -24.38
C ILE A 3 52.58 -10.82 -23.16
N ILE A 4 52.25 -9.64 -22.62
CA ILE A 4 51.25 -9.50 -21.56
C ILE A 4 49.87 -9.33 -22.25
N VAL A 5 49.01 -10.33 -22.12
CA VAL A 5 47.64 -10.28 -22.58
C VAL A 5 46.81 -9.65 -21.44
N LEU A 6 46.35 -8.41 -21.67
CA LEU A 6 45.48 -7.69 -20.76
C LEU A 6 44.02 -8.13 -21.02
N PHE A 7 43.45 -8.92 -20.10
CA PHE A 7 42.01 -9.21 -20.13
C PHE A 7 41.23 -8.02 -19.56
N VAL A 8 40.57 -7.29 -20.44
CA VAL A 8 39.62 -6.28 -20.03
C VAL A 8 38.28 -6.97 -19.72
N PHE A 9 37.95 -7.15 -18.44
CA PHE A 9 36.61 -7.55 -18.01
C PHE A 9 35.65 -6.37 -18.18
N ALA A 10 34.83 -6.39 -19.22
CA ALA A 10 33.70 -5.49 -19.32
C ALA A 10 32.62 -5.90 -18.32
N VAL A 11 32.52 -5.19 -17.19
CA VAL A 11 31.41 -5.32 -16.26
C VAL A 11 30.20 -4.67 -16.91
N THR A 12 29.35 -5.45 -17.56
CA THR A 12 28.03 -5.01 -17.98
C THR A 12 27.16 -4.87 -16.73
N ALA A 13 27.00 -3.64 -16.25
CA ALA A 13 26.02 -3.33 -15.23
C ALA A 13 24.62 -3.56 -15.84
N PHE A 14 23.99 -4.69 -15.49
CA PHE A 14 22.57 -4.89 -15.71
C PHE A 14 21.81 -3.91 -14.84
N ILE A 15 21.40 -2.79 -15.44
CA ILE A 15 20.45 -1.88 -14.81
C ILE A 15 19.09 -2.60 -14.85
N PHE A 16 18.73 -3.24 -13.75
CA PHE A 16 17.35 -3.66 -13.52
C PHE A 16 16.50 -2.39 -13.47
N LYS A 17 15.87 -2.02 -14.58
CA LYS A 17 14.72 -1.08 -14.58
C LYS A 17 13.56 -1.83 -13.93
N GLY A 18 13.54 -1.88 -12.60
CA GLY A 18 12.31 -2.13 -11.88
C GLY A 18 11.34 -1.03 -12.28
N ASN A 19 10.15 -1.37 -12.79
CA ASN A 19 9.12 -0.38 -13.05
C ASN A 19 8.80 0.32 -11.73
N ALA A 20 9.30 1.54 -11.56
CA ALA A 20 8.95 2.37 -10.41
C ALA A 20 7.43 2.54 -10.39
N GLN A 21 6.83 2.37 -9.21
CA GLN A 21 5.40 2.57 -9.06
C GLN A 21 5.04 4.03 -9.36
N LYS A 22 3.87 4.24 -9.93
CA LYS A 22 3.38 5.58 -10.27
C LYS A 22 3.02 6.33 -8.98
N ILE A 23 3.59 7.52 -8.79
CA ILE A 23 3.21 8.45 -7.74
C ILE A 23 2.24 9.48 -8.31
N VAL A 24 1.05 9.60 -7.72
CA VAL A 24 -0.02 10.49 -8.15
C VAL A 24 -0.20 11.59 -7.11
N PRO A 25 0.16 12.86 -7.40
CA PRO A 25 -0.16 13.96 -6.51
C PRO A 25 -1.66 14.27 -6.55
N ILE A 26 -2.23 14.50 -5.37
CA ILE A 26 -3.63 14.94 -5.20
C ILE A 26 -3.70 16.04 -4.14
N GLU A 27 -4.72 16.88 -4.24
CA GLU A 27 -4.98 17.94 -3.26
C GLU A 27 -6.47 17.95 -2.89
N SER A 28 -6.75 18.01 -1.61
CA SER A 28 -8.11 18.08 -1.09
C SER A 28 -8.16 19.00 0.15
N ASN A 29 -9.09 19.94 0.16
CA ASN A 29 -9.27 20.89 1.26
C ASN A 29 -7.98 21.62 1.69
N GLY A 30 -7.16 22.02 0.72
CA GLY A 30 -5.88 22.71 0.95
C GLY A 30 -4.77 21.82 1.51
N LYS A 31 -5.00 20.51 1.64
CA LYS A 31 -3.98 19.53 2.04
C LYS A 31 -3.47 18.78 0.81
N LYS A 32 -2.16 18.63 0.74
CA LYS A 32 -1.48 17.92 -0.35
C LYS A 32 -1.10 16.52 0.08
N TYR A 33 -1.29 15.60 -0.84
CA TYR A 33 -0.96 14.18 -0.65
C TYR A 33 -0.27 13.65 -1.90
N GLU A 34 0.48 12.59 -1.71
CA GLU A 34 0.96 11.74 -2.79
C GLU A 34 0.40 10.33 -2.57
N VAL A 35 -0.10 9.74 -3.64
CA VAL A 35 -0.62 8.37 -3.66
C VAL A 35 0.32 7.52 -4.49
N LEU A 36 0.90 6.49 -3.88
CA LEU A 36 1.67 5.47 -4.57
C LEU A 36 0.70 4.41 -5.11
N ASP A 37 0.63 4.30 -6.43
CA ASP A 37 -0.25 3.36 -7.10
C ASP A 37 0.34 1.94 -7.03
N MET A 38 -0.22 1.13 -6.16
CA MET A 38 0.17 -0.27 -5.96
C MET A 38 -0.72 -1.26 -6.71
N THR A 39 -1.69 -0.78 -7.51
CA THR A 39 -2.66 -1.66 -8.22
C THR A 39 -1.98 -2.63 -9.16
N GLY A 40 -0.85 -2.26 -9.75
CA GLY A 40 -0.02 -3.12 -10.59
C GLY A 40 0.71 -4.25 -9.85
N LYS A 41 0.73 -4.25 -8.51
CA LYS A 41 1.26 -5.35 -7.69
C LYS A 41 0.27 -6.51 -7.52
N GLY A 42 -0.96 -6.35 -8.01
CA GLY A 42 -2.04 -7.31 -7.84
C GLY A 42 -2.86 -7.07 -6.58
N LYS A 43 -3.71 -8.05 -6.29
CA LYS A 43 -4.56 -8.06 -5.10
C LYS A 43 -3.81 -8.73 -3.95
N ILE A 44 -4.03 -8.24 -2.73
CA ILE A 44 -3.29 -8.70 -1.55
C ILE A 44 -4.19 -8.70 -0.33
N GLN A 45 -3.83 -9.47 0.69
CA GLN A 45 -4.53 -9.50 1.97
C GLN A 45 -4.34 -8.20 2.76
N TRP A 46 -5.28 -7.94 3.67
CA TRP A 46 -5.21 -6.76 4.55
C TRP A 46 -4.08 -6.84 5.56
N GLY A 47 -3.98 -7.96 6.26
CA GLY A 47 -3.07 -8.23 7.36
C GLY A 47 -3.42 -9.53 8.08
N GLY A 48 -3.21 -9.60 9.39
CA GLY A 48 -3.48 -10.77 10.20
C GLY A 48 -4.97 -11.09 10.34
N TYR A 49 -5.36 -12.32 10.06
CA TYR A 49 -6.70 -12.84 10.31
C TYR A 49 -6.78 -13.35 11.77
N GLU A 50 -7.88 -12.99 12.46
CA GLU A 50 -8.08 -13.21 13.90
C GLU A 50 -7.11 -12.43 14.79
N GLU A 51 -6.13 -11.73 14.24
CA GLU A 51 -5.30 -10.81 14.99
C GLU A 51 -5.96 -9.42 15.03
N ILE A 52 -6.06 -8.87 16.22
CA ILE A 52 -6.65 -7.55 16.46
C ILE A 52 -5.51 -6.56 16.65
N ALA A 53 -5.40 -5.60 15.72
CA ALA A 53 -4.48 -4.47 15.89
C ALA A 53 -5.00 -3.49 16.98
N GLY A 54 -6.23 -3.67 17.40
CA GLY A 54 -6.85 -2.94 18.49
C GLY A 54 -7.37 -1.56 18.12
N ASP A 55 -7.73 -0.77 19.12
CA ASP A 55 -8.31 0.56 18.91
C ASP A 55 -7.36 1.51 18.17
N ALA A 56 -6.06 1.25 18.24
CA ALA A 56 -5.05 2.01 17.51
C ALA A 56 -5.15 1.87 15.97
N ALA A 57 -5.80 0.81 15.46
CA ALA A 57 -6.02 0.60 14.01
C ALA A 57 -7.47 0.89 13.57
N LYS A 58 -8.30 1.47 14.43
CA LYS A 58 -9.72 1.79 14.13
C LYS A 58 -9.95 3.23 13.69
N SER A 59 -8.91 4.06 13.61
CA SER A 59 -9.07 5.44 13.19
C SER A 59 -9.62 5.51 11.76
N GLU A 60 -10.70 6.26 11.58
CA GLU A 60 -11.25 6.53 10.24
C GLU A 60 -10.48 7.64 9.51
N THR A 61 -9.65 8.43 10.23
CA THR A 61 -9.00 9.65 9.72
C THR A 61 -7.47 9.60 9.70
N ASN A 62 -6.85 8.59 10.33
CA ASN A 62 -5.39 8.52 10.50
C ASN A 62 -4.82 7.18 10.06
N GLY A 63 -4.62 7.04 8.76
CA GLY A 63 -4.07 5.82 8.16
C GLY A 63 -2.63 5.52 8.58
N ALA A 64 -1.83 6.56 8.86
CA ALA A 64 -0.46 6.37 9.30
C ALA A 64 -0.41 5.67 10.67
N ALA A 65 -1.21 6.13 11.65
CA ALA A 65 -1.29 5.48 12.96
C ALA A 65 -1.84 4.06 12.86
N ASN A 66 -2.91 3.86 12.06
CA ASN A 66 -3.45 2.53 11.81
C ASN A 66 -2.39 1.58 11.23
N THR A 67 -1.64 2.03 10.23
CA THR A 67 -0.60 1.22 9.57
C THR A 67 0.48 0.78 10.56
N ILE A 68 0.94 1.69 11.41
CA ILE A 68 1.92 1.36 12.48
C ILE A 68 1.34 0.30 13.42
N ALA A 69 0.08 0.45 13.87
CA ALA A 69 -0.56 -0.50 14.77
C ALA A 69 -0.73 -1.89 14.12
N ILE A 70 -1.14 -1.92 12.85
CA ILE A 70 -1.30 -3.19 12.10
C ILE A 70 0.05 -3.90 11.98
N VAL A 71 1.10 -3.19 11.56
CA VAL A 71 2.43 -3.78 11.39
C VAL A 71 3.00 -4.27 12.73
N ALA A 72 2.75 -3.54 13.83
CA ALA A 72 3.18 -3.96 15.15
C ALA A 72 2.45 -5.24 15.63
N ALA A 73 1.16 -5.37 15.35
CA ALA A 73 0.37 -6.54 15.76
C ALA A 73 0.65 -7.77 14.89
N VAL A 74 0.69 -7.59 13.57
CA VAL A 74 0.83 -8.69 12.59
C VAL A 74 2.28 -9.12 12.40
N GLY A 75 3.22 -8.17 12.48
CA GLY A 75 4.66 -8.41 12.34
C GLY A 75 5.11 -8.63 10.89
N GLU A 76 6.37 -9.08 10.73
CA GLU A 76 7.00 -9.26 9.43
C GLU A 76 6.37 -10.43 8.66
N ASN A 77 5.91 -10.18 7.42
CA ASN A 77 5.41 -11.18 6.47
C ASN A 77 4.42 -12.19 7.07
N LYS A 78 3.57 -11.74 7.97
CA LYS A 78 2.64 -12.61 8.73
C LYS A 78 1.18 -12.34 8.39
N GLY A 79 0.85 -11.98 7.14
CA GLY A 79 -0.52 -12.09 6.67
C GLY A 79 -1.01 -13.54 6.83
N TYR A 80 -2.26 -13.78 6.58
CA TYR A 80 -2.81 -15.13 6.68
C TYR A 80 -1.97 -16.10 5.83
N GLU A 81 -1.60 -17.23 6.40
CA GLU A 81 -0.67 -18.22 5.79
C GLU A 81 0.73 -17.67 5.46
N GLY A 82 1.19 -16.64 6.15
CA GLY A 82 2.51 -16.06 5.94
C GLY A 82 2.65 -15.23 4.66
N LYS A 83 1.52 -14.87 4.03
CA LYS A 83 1.52 -14.05 2.81
C LYS A 83 1.85 -12.58 3.10
N PRO A 84 2.40 -11.84 2.14
CA PRO A 84 2.53 -10.38 2.24
C PRO A 84 1.17 -9.71 2.44
N TYR A 85 1.14 -8.55 3.09
CA TYR A 85 -0.10 -7.83 3.36
C TYR A 85 0.02 -6.31 3.15
N ALA A 86 -1.12 -5.66 2.91
CA ALA A 86 -1.18 -4.30 2.39
C ALA A 86 -0.49 -3.26 3.29
N ALA A 87 -0.75 -3.28 4.60
CA ALA A 87 -0.17 -2.30 5.53
C ALA A 87 1.38 -2.39 5.57
N LYS A 88 1.94 -3.62 5.57
CA LYS A 88 3.40 -3.82 5.57
C LYS A 88 4.02 -3.36 4.27
N LEU A 89 3.41 -3.67 3.13
CA LEU A 89 3.91 -3.24 1.83
C LEU A 89 3.94 -1.71 1.69
N CYS A 90 2.95 -1.01 2.26
CA CYS A 90 2.97 0.44 2.31
C CYS A 90 4.07 0.95 3.26
N SER A 91 4.17 0.40 4.46
CA SER A 91 5.20 0.80 5.45
C SER A 91 6.63 0.59 4.95
N ASP A 92 6.87 -0.42 4.11
CA ASP A 92 8.20 -0.74 3.57
C ASP A 92 8.53 0.02 2.29
N ALA A 93 7.55 0.67 1.66
CA ALA A 93 7.75 1.35 0.39
C ALA A 93 8.78 2.49 0.51
N LYS A 94 9.67 2.59 -0.48
CA LYS A 94 10.71 3.63 -0.57
C LYS A 94 10.64 4.39 -1.90
N ASP A 95 9.51 4.30 -2.58
CA ASP A 95 9.30 4.89 -3.88
C ASP A 95 9.42 6.43 -3.83
N GLY A 96 10.04 6.99 -4.85
CA GLY A 96 10.34 8.42 -4.92
C GLY A 96 11.34 8.91 -3.87
N GLY A 97 12.10 7.99 -3.21
CA GLY A 97 13.03 8.33 -2.12
C GLY A 97 12.31 8.77 -0.85
N LYS A 98 11.05 8.37 -0.68
CA LYS A 98 10.21 8.63 0.50
C LYS A 98 10.05 7.36 1.31
N ASP A 99 9.89 7.48 2.62
CA ASP A 99 9.78 6.37 3.57
C ASP A 99 8.63 6.53 4.58
N ASP A 100 7.73 7.44 4.30
CA ASP A 100 6.57 7.79 5.11
C ASP A 100 5.23 7.35 4.47
N TRP A 101 5.27 6.33 3.63
CA TRP A 101 4.10 5.72 3.02
C TRP A 101 3.30 4.90 4.03
N TYR A 102 1.96 4.95 3.93
CA TYR A 102 1.05 4.18 4.77
C TYR A 102 -0.22 3.78 4.01
N LEU A 103 -0.91 2.77 4.50
CA LEU A 103 -2.21 2.36 3.96
C LEU A 103 -3.27 3.39 4.38
N PRO A 104 -4.02 4.00 3.46
CA PRO A 104 -4.96 5.07 3.79
C PRO A 104 -6.08 4.59 4.71
N SER A 105 -6.54 5.45 5.63
CA SER A 105 -7.73 5.22 6.43
C SER A 105 -9.00 5.30 5.58
N LYS A 106 -10.15 4.99 6.18
CA LYS A 106 -11.46 5.04 5.54
C LYS A 106 -11.72 6.41 4.87
N GLU A 107 -11.59 7.54 5.61
CA GLU A 107 -11.81 8.87 5.07
C GLU A 107 -10.71 9.31 4.09
N GLU A 108 -9.47 8.89 4.30
CA GLU A 108 -8.39 9.14 3.34
C GLU A 108 -8.63 8.38 2.02
N ALA A 109 -9.25 7.20 2.06
CA ALA A 109 -9.68 6.49 0.85
C ALA A 109 -10.84 7.22 0.14
N ASP A 110 -11.69 7.96 0.86
CA ASP A 110 -12.71 8.84 0.25
C ASP A 110 -12.06 9.97 -0.55
N ILE A 111 -11.00 10.58 0.01
CA ILE A 111 -10.23 11.61 -0.71
C ILE A 111 -9.63 11.01 -1.99
N ILE A 112 -8.99 9.85 -1.91
CA ILE A 112 -8.39 9.18 -3.07
C ILE A 112 -9.46 8.84 -4.12
N TYR A 113 -10.64 8.38 -3.70
CA TYR A 113 -11.74 8.03 -4.56
C TYR A 113 -12.24 9.21 -5.42
N THR A 114 -12.14 10.45 -4.94
CA THR A 114 -12.50 11.64 -5.75
C THR A 114 -11.59 11.80 -6.99
N PHE A 115 -10.46 11.10 -7.04
CA PHE A 115 -9.50 11.07 -8.15
C PHE A 115 -9.40 9.67 -8.79
N LYS A 116 -10.44 8.85 -8.66
CA LYS A 116 -10.41 7.43 -9.01
C LYS A 116 -9.95 7.13 -10.45
N GLU A 117 -10.21 8.03 -11.38
CA GLU A 117 -9.83 7.90 -12.78
C GLU A 117 -8.31 7.94 -13.02
N LYS A 118 -7.54 8.34 -12.02
CA LYS A 118 -6.07 8.36 -12.09
C LYS A 118 -5.43 7.00 -11.77
N PHE A 119 -6.21 6.05 -11.25
CA PHE A 119 -5.75 4.74 -10.78
C PHE A 119 -6.30 3.61 -11.63
N ASN A 120 -5.52 2.55 -11.79
CA ASN A 120 -5.91 1.39 -12.60
C ASN A 120 -6.59 0.32 -11.71
N VAL A 121 -7.68 0.70 -11.06
CA VAL A 121 -8.57 -0.23 -10.37
C VAL A 121 -9.73 -0.55 -11.31
N GLU A 122 -10.06 -1.83 -11.49
CA GLU A 122 -11.21 -2.20 -12.31
C GLU A 122 -12.48 -1.51 -11.79
N GLU A 123 -13.43 -1.21 -12.67
CA GLU A 123 -14.66 -0.49 -12.34
C GLU A 123 -15.39 -1.07 -11.10
N ARG A 124 -15.44 -2.39 -11.00
CA ARG A 124 -16.02 -3.10 -9.84
C ARG A 124 -14.96 -3.59 -8.84
N GLY A 125 -13.78 -3.00 -8.88
CA GLY A 125 -12.71 -3.32 -7.96
C GLY A 125 -12.97 -2.78 -6.56
N THR A 126 -12.16 -3.26 -5.64
CA THR A 126 -12.19 -2.88 -4.23
C THR A 126 -10.78 -2.60 -3.78
N ILE A 127 -10.59 -1.58 -2.96
CA ILE A 127 -9.30 -1.30 -2.33
C ILE A 127 -9.38 -1.44 -0.81
N TRP A 128 -8.31 -1.89 -0.19
CA TRP A 128 -8.16 -1.90 1.25
C TRP A 128 -8.02 -0.50 1.82
N THR A 129 -8.58 -0.29 2.99
CA THR A 129 -8.20 0.81 3.90
C THR A 129 -7.48 0.25 5.12
N SER A 130 -6.80 1.10 5.89
CA SER A 130 -6.14 0.68 7.13
C SER A 130 -7.09 0.58 8.33
N THR A 131 -8.37 0.93 8.16
CA THR A 131 -9.33 0.95 9.26
C THR A 131 -9.80 -0.47 9.58
N GLU A 132 -9.42 -0.98 10.75
CA GLU A 132 -9.87 -2.27 11.25
C GLU A 132 -11.34 -2.22 11.68
N ALA A 133 -12.15 -3.17 11.26
CA ALA A 133 -13.53 -3.31 11.73
C ALA A 133 -13.59 -4.22 12.96
N ASN A 134 -12.93 -5.37 12.93
CA ASN A 134 -12.83 -6.34 14.02
C ASN A 134 -11.68 -7.33 13.76
N GLY A 135 -11.58 -8.40 14.55
CA GLY A 135 -10.50 -9.40 14.43
C GLY A 135 -10.42 -10.08 13.06
N THR A 136 -11.54 -10.23 12.35
CA THR A 136 -11.58 -10.94 11.07
C THR A 136 -11.86 -10.04 9.87
N GLN A 137 -12.29 -8.78 10.09
CA GLN A 137 -12.73 -7.88 9.03
C GLN A 137 -12.04 -6.51 9.11
N ALA A 138 -11.85 -5.92 7.94
CA ALA A 138 -11.36 -4.56 7.78
C ALA A 138 -12.20 -3.79 6.74
N VAL A 139 -12.18 -2.47 6.83
CA VAL A 139 -12.93 -1.59 5.94
C VAL A 139 -12.29 -1.54 4.58
N THR A 140 -13.11 -1.62 3.55
CA THR A 140 -12.73 -1.46 2.14
C THR A 140 -13.50 -0.33 1.48
N LYS A 141 -12.98 0.17 0.37
CA LYS A 141 -13.62 1.12 -0.53
C LYS A 141 -13.98 0.43 -1.85
N TYR A 142 -15.29 0.35 -2.17
CA TYR A 142 -15.76 -0.19 -3.43
C TYR A 142 -15.68 0.85 -4.53
N TRP A 143 -14.93 0.54 -5.60
CA TRP A 143 -14.56 1.54 -6.60
C TRP A 143 -15.70 1.98 -7.51
N TYR A 144 -16.73 1.12 -7.71
CA TYR A 144 -17.86 1.44 -8.55
C TYR A 144 -18.77 2.52 -7.93
N THR A 145 -19.20 2.31 -6.69
CA THR A 145 -20.18 3.18 -6.03
C THR A 145 -19.55 4.17 -5.05
N GLY A 146 -18.31 3.95 -4.63
CA GLY A 146 -17.68 4.68 -3.55
C GLY A 146 -18.18 4.27 -2.15
N ALA A 147 -18.95 3.18 -2.03
CA ALA A 147 -19.38 2.68 -0.73
C ALA A 147 -18.24 2.01 0.05
N HIS A 148 -18.38 1.97 1.38
CA HIS A 148 -17.52 1.19 2.25
C HIS A 148 -18.19 -0.12 2.64
N TYR A 149 -17.39 -1.18 2.74
CA TYR A 149 -17.82 -2.49 3.23
C TYR A 149 -16.81 -3.04 4.23
N ASN A 150 -17.26 -3.94 5.10
CA ASN A 150 -16.38 -4.73 5.95
C ASN A 150 -16.14 -6.08 5.25
N ASN A 151 -14.91 -6.34 4.85
CA ASN A 151 -14.53 -7.56 4.16
C ASN A 151 -13.54 -8.37 5.01
N GLN A 152 -13.48 -9.68 4.74
CA GLN A 152 -12.59 -10.58 5.47
C GLN A 152 -11.13 -10.22 5.20
N LYS A 153 -10.32 -10.13 6.24
CA LYS A 153 -8.89 -9.78 6.14
C LYS A 153 -8.08 -10.74 5.27
N VAL A 154 -8.57 -11.97 5.07
CA VAL A 154 -7.97 -13.00 4.21
C VAL A 154 -8.29 -12.81 2.73
N ASP A 155 -9.32 -12.01 2.41
CA ASP A 155 -9.63 -11.70 1.03
C ASP A 155 -8.51 -10.87 0.41
N GLU A 156 -8.39 -10.97 -0.90
CA GLU A 156 -7.35 -10.25 -1.63
C GLU A 156 -7.99 -9.13 -2.47
N TYR A 157 -7.61 -7.87 -2.16
CA TYR A 157 -8.06 -6.69 -2.87
C TYR A 157 -6.88 -5.81 -3.28
N HIS A 158 -7.14 -4.89 -4.20
CA HIS A 158 -6.16 -3.85 -4.53
C HIS A 158 -5.88 -2.96 -3.32
N PHE A 159 -4.78 -2.25 -3.40
CA PHE A 159 -4.39 -1.26 -2.40
C PHE A 159 -3.58 -0.15 -3.07
N VAL A 160 -3.51 0.96 -2.40
CA VAL A 160 -2.64 2.08 -2.68
C VAL A 160 -1.99 2.52 -1.39
N CYS A 161 -0.85 3.19 -1.47
CA CYS A 161 -0.25 3.80 -0.29
C CYS A 161 -0.37 5.33 -0.38
N LEU A 162 -0.52 5.98 0.75
CA LEU A 162 -0.69 7.42 0.87
C LEU A 162 0.46 8.01 1.69
N ARG A 163 0.82 9.24 1.41
CA ARG A 163 1.62 10.10 2.31
C ARG A 163 1.10 11.53 2.28
N LYS A 164 1.27 12.25 3.39
CA LYS A 164 0.98 13.68 3.49
C LYS A 164 2.20 14.47 3.04
N VAL A 165 1.99 15.46 2.18
CA VAL A 165 3.05 16.39 1.78
C VAL A 165 3.00 17.59 2.73
N GLN A 166 4.12 17.85 3.39
CA GLN A 166 4.27 19.01 4.27
C GLN A 166 4.47 20.29 3.46
#